data_c8a3fddce0748f7c975b55e628b42f64
#
_entry.id   c8a3fddce0748f7c975b55e628b42f64
#
_cell.length_a   1.000
_cell.length_b   1.000
_cell.length_c   1.000
_cell.angle_alpha   90.00
_cell.angle_beta   90.00
_cell.angle_gamma   90.00
#
_symmetry.space_group_name_H-M   'P 1'
#
loop_
_entity.id
_entity.type
_entity.pdbx_description
1 polymer ?
#
loop_
_entity_poly.entity_id
_entity_poly.type
_entity_poly.pdbx_seq_one_letter_code
_entity_poly.pdbx_strand_id
1 'polypeptide(L)'
;MKFALFPNTCAKAGKPVFEAFRKSLRYHQVWLCENTDLVPVDVGVMWSVLTNMYGRKPIYDYYKTKVILEVGGLKRNQTWKVAINGINRDAYFGNTDVDDSRWKQFNFDLKDWRKNGDHIIVCGQNPNSEAWDLPDISAWWKNVITEIRKVSDRKIILRPHPRSPVNFKITDSNVEIQQPKFVGEYDKFNFEESLQNAWAVV
;
A
#
# COMPACT_ATOMS: atom_id res chain seq x y z
N MET A 1 -15.07 -3.52 25.21
CA MET A 1 -14.94 -4.36 24.02
C MET A 1 -13.89 -5.44 24.29
N LYS A 2 -13.99 -6.56 23.58
CA LYS A 2 -13.12 -7.73 23.68
C LYS A 2 -12.34 -7.89 22.37
N PHE A 3 -11.02 -8.09 22.48
CA PHE A 3 -10.12 -8.15 21.32
C PHE A 3 -9.31 -9.45 21.33
N ALA A 4 -9.19 -10.09 20.19
CA ALA A 4 -8.23 -11.17 19.93
C ALA A 4 -7.11 -10.67 19.02
N LEU A 5 -5.89 -10.72 19.47
CA LEU A 5 -4.71 -10.27 18.72
C LEU A 5 -3.92 -11.49 18.21
N PHE A 6 -3.62 -11.48 16.93
CA PHE A 6 -2.92 -12.55 16.21
C PHE A 6 -1.53 -12.09 15.71
N PRO A 7 -0.54 -11.94 16.61
CA PRO A 7 0.77 -11.37 16.25
C PRO A 7 1.58 -12.27 15.30
N ASN A 8 1.21 -13.55 15.16
CA ASN A 8 1.87 -14.48 14.24
C ASN A 8 1.34 -14.37 12.79
N THR A 9 0.38 -13.48 12.54
CA THR A 9 -0.07 -13.12 11.18
C THR A 9 0.92 -12.20 10.44
N CYS A 10 1.97 -11.69 11.11
CA CYS A 10 2.99 -10.82 10.50
C CYS A 10 4.39 -11.43 10.55
N ALA A 11 5.28 -10.90 9.72
CA ALA A 11 6.72 -11.13 9.87
C ALA A 11 7.27 -10.43 11.12
N LYS A 12 8.51 -10.74 11.50
CA LYS A 12 9.16 -10.22 12.72
C LYS A 12 9.05 -8.70 12.88
N ALA A 13 9.17 -7.95 11.78
CA ALA A 13 9.09 -6.49 11.78
C ALA A 13 7.72 -5.91 12.20
N GLY A 14 6.64 -6.68 12.06
CA GLY A 14 5.29 -6.26 12.47
C GLY A 14 4.98 -6.48 13.96
N LYS A 15 5.74 -7.34 14.65
CA LYS A 15 5.46 -7.66 16.06
C LYS A 15 5.48 -6.46 17.00
N PRO A 16 6.42 -5.49 16.90
CA PRO A 16 6.39 -4.29 17.72
C PRO A 16 5.12 -3.46 17.55
N VAL A 17 4.49 -3.51 16.35
CA VAL A 17 3.23 -2.79 16.08
C VAL A 17 2.08 -3.43 16.86
N PHE A 18 2.01 -4.76 16.90
CA PHE A 18 1.04 -5.47 17.73
C PHE A 18 1.21 -5.14 19.22
N GLU A 19 2.44 -5.07 19.70
CA GLU A 19 2.69 -4.73 21.09
C GLU A 19 2.29 -3.28 21.42
N ALA A 20 2.59 -2.33 20.53
CA ALA A 20 2.14 -0.95 20.67
C ALA A 20 0.61 -0.85 20.66
N PHE A 21 -0.04 -1.57 19.74
CA PHE A 21 -1.50 -1.64 19.65
C PHE A 21 -2.11 -2.26 20.91
N ARG A 22 -1.55 -3.37 21.40
CA ARG A 22 -1.97 -4.01 22.65
C ARG A 22 -1.93 -3.04 23.85
N LYS A 23 -0.85 -2.27 23.96
CA LYS A 23 -0.72 -1.25 25.03
C LYS A 23 -1.78 -0.16 24.95
N SER A 24 -2.24 0.19 23.75
CA SER A 24 -3.32 1.18 23.58
C SER A 24 -4.67 0.67 24.06
N LEU A 25 -4.86 -0.65 24.14
CA LEU A 25 -6.10 -1.31 24.57
C LEU A 25 -6.21 -1.50 26.09
N ARG A 26 -5.47 -0.73 26.91
CA ARG A 26 -5.36 -0.90 28.36
C ARG A 26 -6.68 -0.96 29.14
N TYR A 27 -7.75 -0.44 28.57
CA TYR A 27 -9.09 -0.45 29.18
C TYR A 27 -10.01 -1.53 28.59
N HIS A 28 -9.47 -2.46 27.81
CA HIS A 28 -10.23 -3.50 27.13
C HIS A 28 -9.72 -4.88 27.51
N GLN A 29 -10.56 -5.89 27.32
CA GLN A 29 -10.14 -7.29 27.46
C GLN A 29 -9.41 -7.71 26.21
N VAL A 30 -8.20 -8.26 26.36
CA VAL A 30 -7.31 -8.61 25.24
C VAL A 30 -6.79 -10.01 25.40
N TRP A 31 -6.97 -10.83 24.37
CA TRP A 31 -6.38 -12.16 24.23
C TRP A 31 -5.24 -12.11 23.21
N LEU A 32 -4.09 -12.66 23.55
CA LEU A 32 -3.04 -12.99 22.59
C LEU A 32 -3.28 -14.42 22.13
N CYS A 33 -3.51 -14.59 20.83
CA CYS A 33 -3.91 -15.85 20.24
C CYS A 33 -2.86 -16.36 19.25
N GLU A 34 -2.70 -17.67 19.19
CA GLU A 34 -2.10 -18.33 18.03
C GLU A 34 -3.08 -18.26 16.85
N ASN A 35 -2.60 -18.43 15.62
CA ASN A 35 -3.44 -18.25 14.44
C ASN A 35 -4.58 -19.27 14.31
N THR A 36 -4.53 -20.34 15.09
CA THR A 36 -5.56 -21.38 15.18
C THR A 36 -6.57 -21.16 16.31
N ASP A 37 -6.28 -20.26 17.25
CA ASP A 37 -7.05 -20.10 18.49
C ASP A 37 -8.13 -19.03 18.31
N LEU A 38 -9.15 -19.36 17.53
CA LEU A 38 -10.27 -18.46 17.30
C LEU A 38 -11.16 -18.36 18.54
N VAL A 39 -11.12 -17.23 19.22
CA VAL A 39 -11.92 -16.97 20.42
C VAL A 39 -13.12 -16.10 20.10
N PRO A 40 -14.31 -16.33 20.73
CA PRO A 40 -15.52 -15.56 20.45
C PRO A 40 -15.48 -14.18 21.13
N VAL A 41 -14.93 -13.21 20.45
CA VAL A 41 -14.78 -11.81 20.89
C VAL A 41 -15.29 -10.84 19.85
N ASP A 42 -15.38 -9.56 20.21
CA ASP A 42 -15.97 -8.53 19.35
C ASP A 42 -15.11 -8.22 18.13
N VAL A 43 -13.77 -8.26 18.28
CA VAL A 43 -12.82 -7.76 17.28
C VAL A 43 -11.60 -8.67 17.16
N GLY A 44 -11.30 -9.11 15.95
CA GLY A 44 -10.03 -9.75 15.61
C GLY A 44 -9.00 -8.72 15.14
N VAL A 45 -7.77 -8.78 15.62
CA VAL A 45 -6.67 -7.90 15.19
C VAL A 45 -5.61 -8.73 14.48
N MET A 46 -5.37 -8.41 13.22
CA MET A 46 -4.46 -9.18 12.37
C MET A 46 -3.63 -8.28 11.46
N TRP A 47 -2.58 -8.86 10.87
CA TRP A 47 -1.75 -8.16 9.89
C TRP A 47 -2.22 -8.44 8.49
N SER A 48 -2.40 -7.39 7.68
CA SER A 48 -2.73 -7.47 6.27
C SER A 48 -4.09 -8.11 5.96
N VAL A 49 -4.54 -7.92 4.74
CA VAL A 49 -5.70 -8.62 4.15
C VAL A 49 -5.29 -9.78 3.22
N LEU A 50 -3.99 -10.00 3.02
CA LEU A 50 -3.47 -11.10 2.22
C LEU A 50 -3.68 -12.43 2.96
N THR A 51 -4.80 -13.09 2.68
CA THR A 51 -5.25 -14.27 3.44
C THR A 51 -4.48 -15.54 3.14
N ASN A 52 -3.77 -15.60 2.01
CA ASN A 52 -2.99 -16.76 1.57
C ASN A 52 -1.66 -16.98 2.30
N MET A 53 -1.32 -16.10 3.25
CA MET A 53 -0.05 -16.16 3.99
C MET A 53 -0.27 -16.18 5.50
N TYR A 54 0.68 -16.76 6.24
CA TYR A 54 0.75 -16.73 7.70
C TYR A 54 -0.53 -17.21 8.42
N GLY A 55 -1.30 -18.12 7.83
CA GLY A 55 -2.52 -18.64 8.45
C GLY A 55 -3.62 -17.60 8.69
N ARG A 56 -3.67 -16.54 7.91
CA ARG A 56 -4.60 -15.42 8.10
C ARG A 56 -6.04 -15.74 7.73
N LYS A 57 -6.27 -16.65 6.77
CA LYS A 57 -7.59 -16.89 6.21
C LYS A 57 -8.63 -17.28 7.27
N PRO A 58 -8.40 -18.23 8.17
CA PRO A 58 -9.38 -18.57 9.19
C PRO A 58 -9.75 -17.38 10.09
N ILE A 59 -8.76 -16.54 10.45
CA ILE A 59 -8.97 -15.35 11.27
C ILE A 59 -9.81 -14.33 10.50
N TYR A 60 -9.46 -14.09 9.24
CA TYR A 60 -10.16 -13.14 8.39
C TYR A 60 -11.63 -13.52 8.19
N ASP A 61 -11.90 -14.80 7.99
CA ASP A 61 -13.26 -15.31 7.77
C ASP A 61 -14.09 -15.35 9.07
N TYR A 62 -13.46 -15.62 10.21
CA TYR A 62 -14.16 -15.78 11.48
C TYR A 62 -14.67 -14.45 12.06
N TYR A 63 -13.84 -13.40 12.06
CA TYR A 63 -14.22 -12.13 12.67
C TYR A 63 -14.98 -11.23 11.71
N LYS A 64 -16.21 -10.84 12.09
CA LYS A 64 -16.98 -9.85 11.34
C LYS A 64 -16.32 -8.47 11.39
N THR A 65 -15.85 -8.07 12.57
CA THR A 65 -15.08 -6.83 12.74
C THR A 65 -13.61 -7.16 12.92
N LYS A 66 -12.78 -6.61 12.04
CA LYS A 66 -11.33 -6.80 12.04
C LYS A 66 -10.60 -5.48 12.11
N VAL A 67 -9.62 -5.38 12.97
CA VAL A 67 -8.61 -4.33 12.88
C VAL A 67 -7.43 -4.90 12.10
N ILE A 68 -7.14 -4.26 10.99
CA ILE A 68 -6.04 -4.64 10.11
C ILE A 68 -4.87 -3.70 10.36
N LEU A 69 -3.71 -4.28 10.68
CA LEU A 69 -2.44 -3.59 10.79
C LEU A 69 -1.64 -3.83 9.51
N GLU A 70 -1.02 -2.79 8.95
CA GLU A 70 -0.24 -2.91 7.72
C GLU A 70 0.88 -1.85 7.67
N VAL A 71 1.87 -2.06 6.81
CA VAL A 71 2.92 -1.08 6.56
C VAL A 71 2.33 0.20 5.99
N GLY A 72 2.73 1.34 6.53
CA GLY A 72 2.33 2.65 6.03
C GLY A 72 2.96 3.00 4.68
N GLY A 73 2.29 3.85 3.92
CA GLY A 73 2.79 4.35 2.63
C GLY A 73 3.88 5.41 2.77
N LEU A 74 3.90 6.13 3.89
CA LEU A 74 4.93 7.13 4.20
C LEU A 74 6.04 6.48 5.02
N LYS A 75 7.29 6.79 4.79
CA LYS A 75 8.45 6.29 5.58
C LYS A 75 8.29 4.81 5.96
N ARG A 76 8.47 3.93 5.00
CA ARG A 76 8.35 2.47 5.18
C ARG A 76 9.10 1.99 6.43
N ASN A 77 8.51 1.05 7.18
CA ASN A 77 8.99 0.55 8.48
C ASN A 77 9.07 1.60 9.61
N GLN A 78 8.55 2.79 9.42
CA GLN A 78 8.43 3.82 10.45
C GLN A 78 6.98 4.28 10.64
N THR A 79 6.13 4.04 9.66
CA THR A 79 4.71 4.37 9.70
C THR A 79 3.86 3.14 9.43
N TRP A 80 2.66 3.14 9.99
CA TRP A 80 1.77 2.00 9.97
C TRP A 80 0.35 2.45 9.62
N LYS A 81 -0.37 1.59 8.91
CA LYS A 81 -1.81 1.74 8.73
C LYS A 81 -2.52 0.95 9.80
N VAL A 82 -3.56 1.52 10.35
CA VAL A 82 -4.51 0.86 11.25
C VAL A 82 -5.90 1.14 10.71
N ALA A 83 -6.60 0.12 10.31
CA ALA A 83 -7.89 0.28 9.65
C ALA A 83 -8.87 -0.83 10.04
N ILE A 84 -10.14 -0.60 9.85
CA ILE A 84 -11.19 -1.58 10.11
C ILE A 84 -11.62 -2.22 8.79
N ASN A 85 -11.65 -3.54 8.76
CA ASN A 85 -12.14 -4.43 7.71
C ASN A 85 -11.44 -4.34 6.35
N GLY A 86 -10.40 -3.52 6.21
CA GLY A 86 -9.63 -3.36 4.97
C GLY A 86 -8.33 -2.61 5.19
N ILE A 87 -7.61 -2.27 4.12
CA ILE A 87 -6.32 -1.55 4.18
C ILE A 87 -6.23 -0.36 3.21
N ASN A 88 -7.10 -0.27 2.23
CA ASN A 88 -7.11 0.77 1.21
C ASN A 88 -8.51 1.37 1.07
N ARG A 89 -9.06 1.49 -0.15
CA ARG A 89 -10.37 2.12 -0.38
C ARG A 89 -11.54 1.45 0.36
N ASP A 90 -11.45 0.15 0.62
CA ASP A 90 -12.50 -0.61 1.33
C ASP A 90 -12.35 -0.54 2.86
N ALA A 91 -11.36 0.22 3.33
CA ALA A 91 -11.04 0.34 4.73
C ALA A 91 -11.75 1.53 5.37
N TYR A 92 -12.18 1.34 6.60
CA TYR A 92 -12.55 2.46 7.46
C TYR A 92 -11.36 2.84 8.35
N PHE A 93 -10.89 4.07 8.21
CA PHE A 93 -9.72 4.60 8.93
C PHE A 93 -10.08 5.44 10.16
N GLY A 94 -11.36 5.55 10.50
CA GLY A 94 -11.83 6.31 11.66
C GLY A 94 -12.27 7.72 11.30
N ASN A 95 -11.94 8.67 12.12
CA ASN A 95 -12.54 9.99 12.17
C ASN A 95 -12.38 10.84 10.90
N THR A 96 -13.42 11.57 10.60
CA THR A 96 -13.42 12.65 9.60
C THR A 96 -12.82 13.96 10.16
N ASP A 97 -12.92 14.16 11.49
CA ASP A 97 -12.45 15.37 12.17
C ASP A 97 -11.09 15.14 12.84
N VAL A 98 -10.09 14.88 12.04
CA VAL A 98 -8.70 14.75 12.52
C VAL A 98 -7.92 16.01 12.15
N ASP A 99 -7.12 16.47 13.11
CA ASP A 99 -6.18 17.54 12.88
C ASP A 99 -4.95 17.05 12.08
N ASP A 100 -4.10 17.95 11.67
CA ASP A 100 -2.88 17.66 10.92
C ASP A 100 -1.64 17.42 11.80
N SER A 101 -1.82 17.25 13.12
CA SER A 101 -0.74 17.10 14.08
C SER A 101 0.18 15.91 13.76
N ARG A 102 -0.38 14.78 13.33
CA ARG A 102 0.39 13.61 12.88
C ARG A 102 1.19 13.91 11.62
N TRP A 103 0.60 14.61 10.66
CA TRP A 103 1.27 15.02 9.42
C TRP A 103 2.45 15.92 9.71
N LYS A 104 2.27 16.93 10.57
CA LYS A 104 3.33 17.88 10.96
C LYS A 104 4.54 17.19 11.58
N GLN A 105 4.36 16.06 12.28
CA GLN A 105 5.47 15.30 12.86
C GLN A 105 6.44 14.73 11.80
N PHE A 106 6.00 14.53 10.56
CA PHE A 106 6.87 14.04 9.49
C PHE A 106 7.79 15.10 8.92
N ASN A 107 7.48 16.37 9.13
CA ASN A 107 8.23 17.50 8.63
C ASN A 107 8.51 17.41 7.13
N PHE A 108 7.50 17.02 6.33
CA PHE A 108 7.63 16.98 4.88
C PHE A 108 7.54 18.39 4.31
N ASP A 109 8.51 18.74 3.48
CA ASP A 109 8.49 19.94 2.69
C ASP A 109 7.69 19.68 1.40
N LEU A 110 6.40 20.01 1.42
CA LEU A 110 5.56 19.94 0.24
C LEU A 110 5.91 21.08 -0.70
N LYS A 111 6.38 20.74 -1.88
CA LYS A 111 6.66 21.70 -2.95
C LYS A 111 5.40 22.00 -3.74
N ASP A 112 5.38 23.18 -4.35
CA ASP A 112 4.38 23.53 -5.35
C ASP A 112 4.38 22.55 -6.52
N TRP A 113 3.23 22.45 -7.20
CA TRP A 113 3.13 21.70 -8.44
C TRP A 113 4.13 22.17 -9.47
N ARG A 114 4.83 21.23 -10.08
CA ARG A 114 5.79 21.55 -11.15
C ARG A 114 5.06 22.13 -12.35
N LYS A 115 5.48 23.31 -12.78
CA LYS A 115 4.97 23.94 -14.01
C LYS A 115 5.64 23.37 -15.27
N ASN A 116 6.90 22.94 -15.13
CA ASN A 116 7.73 22.42 -16.21
C ASN A 116 8.21 21.00 -15.88
N GLY A 117 8.54 20.27 -16.93
CA GLY A 117 9.09 18.92 -16.86
C GLY A 117 9.02 18.25 -18.23
N ASP A 118 9.92 17.29 -18.46
CA ASP A 118 10.14 16.70 -19.78
C ASP A 118 9.25 15.49 -20.03
N HIS A 119 8.81 14.82 -18.96
CA HIS A 119 8.11 13.54 -19.07
C HIS A 119 7.07 13.33 -17.96
N ILE A 120 6.20 12.38 -18.21
CA ILE A 120 5.21 11.87 -17.26
C ILE A 120 5.60 10.43 -16.89
N ILE A 121 5.66 10.12 -15.59
CA ILE A 121 5.89 8.77 -15.12
C ILE A 121 4.54 8.13 -14.83
N VAL A 122 4.33 6.92 -15.35
CA VAL A 122 3.18 6.08 -14.99
C VAL A 122 3.68 4.89 -14.18
N CYS A 123 3.25 4.80 -12.93
CA CYS A 123 3.66 3.75 -12.00
C CYS A 123 2.66 2.58 -12.02
N GLY A 124 3.12 1.42 -12.45
CA GLY A 124 2.29 0.22 -12.44
C GLY A 124 2.18 -0.45 -11.08
N GLN A 125 1.09 -1.15 -10.90
CA GLN A 125 0.85 -1.97 -9.72
C GLN A 125 1.12 -3.46 -10.01
N ASN A 126 1.24 -4.24 -8.93
CA ASN A 126 1.26 -5.69 -9.05
C ASN A 126 -0.18 -6.20 -9.23
N PRO A 127 -0.53 -6.80 -10.38
CA PRO A 127 -1.89 -7.30 -10.62
C PRO A 127 -2.28 -8.48 -9.72
N ASN A 128 -1.30 -9.12 -9.06
CA ASN A 128 -1.56 -10.16 -8.07
C ASN A 128 -1.76 -9.60 -6.65
N SER A 129 -1.81 -8.29 -6.50
CA SER A 129 -2.12 -7.63 -5.23
C SER A 129 -3.62 -7.63 -5.01
N GLU A 130 -4.08 -7.96 -3.80
CA GLU A 130 -5.51 -7.83 -3.44
C GLU A 130 -6.02 -6.38 -3.46
N ALA A 131 -5.13 -5.41 -3.57
CA ALA A 131 -5.49 -4.01 -3.82
C ALA A 131 -5.77 -3.71 -5.29
N TRP A 132 -5.51 -4.66 -6.20
CA TRP A 132 -5.75 -4.56 -7.63
C TRP A 132 -7.02 -5.32 -8.00
N ASP A 133 -8.01 -4.63 -8.52
CA ASP A 133 -9.32 -5.19 -8.87
C ASP A 133 -9.64 -5.12 -10.37
N LEU A 134 -8.69 -4.68 -11.19
CA LEU A 134 -8.87 -4.63 -12.62
C LEU A 134 -8.40 -5.96 -13.26
N PRO A 135 -9.19 -6.53 -14.19
CA PRO A 135 -8.91 -7.85 -14.71
C PRO A 135 -7.67 -7.92 -15.62
N ASP A 136 -7.31 -6.81 -16.28
CA ASP A 136 -6.24 -6.77 -17.27
C ASP A 136 -5.34 -5.55 -17.08
N ILE A 137 -4.12 -5.80 -16.59
CA ILE A 137 -3.11 -4.75 -16.42
C ILE A 137 -2.65 -4.16 -17.76
N SER A 138 -2.65 -4.94 -18.83
CA SER A 138 -2.25 -4.46 -20.15
C SER A 138 -3.28 -3.52 -20.75
N ALA A 139 -4.56 -3.79 -20.55
CA ALA A 139 -5.64 -2.87 -20.91
C ALA A 139 -5.56 -1.58 -20.11
N TRP A 140 -5.28 -1.68 -18.81
CA TRP A 140 -5.07 -0.51 -17.96
C TRP A 140 -3.94 0.39 -18.46
N TRP A 141 -2.76 -0.18 -18.79
CA TRP A 141 -1.63 0.58 -19.34
C TRP A 141 -2.00 1.32 -20.62
N LYS A 142 -2.65 0.65 -21.56
CA LYS A 142 -3.09 1.25 -22.83
C LYS A 142 -4.07 2.40 -22.60
N ASN A 143 -5.02 2.19 -21.69
CA ASN A 143 -6.00 3.21 -21.35
C ASN A 143 -5.35 4.45 -20.74
N VAL A 144 -4.45 4.28 -19.78
CA VAL A 144 -3.73 5.40 -19.15
C VAL A 144 -2.91 6.19 -20.16
N ILE A 145 -2.19 5.51 -21.07
CA ILE A 145 -1.47 6.19 -22.15
C ILE A 145 -2.46 7.00 -23.00
N THR A 146 -3.58 6.41 -23.40
CA THR A 146 -4.60 7.07 -24.20
C THR A 146 -5.16 8.32 -23.53
N GLU A 147 -5.47 8.22 -22.24
CA GLU A 147 -5.99 9.36 -21.48
C GLU A 147 -4.94 10.48 -21.34
N ILE A 148 -3.68 10.15 -21.09
CA ILE A 148 -2.60 11.14 -21.04
C ILE A 148 -2.45 11.83 -22.39
N ARG A 149 -2.53 11.12 -23.52
CA ARG A 149 -2.39 11.69 -24.87
C ARG A 149 -3.49 12.68 -25.25
N LYS A 150 -4.64 12.66 -24.58
CA LYS A 150 -5.68 13.67 -24.75
C LYS A 150 -5.26 15.06 -24.24
N VAL A 151 -4.27 15.12 -23.33
CA VAL A 151 -3.90 16.35 -22.61
C VAL A 151 -2.42 16.68 -22.67
N SER A 152 -1.56 15.78 -23.16
CA SER A 152 -0.11 16.00 -23.19
C SER A 152 0.62 15.14 -24.22
N ASP A 153 1.52 15.79 -24.97
CA ASP A 153 2.46 15.15 -25.91
C ASP A 153 3.82 14.84 -25.27
N ARG A 154 3.97 15.06 -23.96
CA ARG A 154 5.22 14.77 -23.26
C ARG A 154 5.59 13.28 -23.36
N LYS A 155 6.87 12.99 -23.29
CA LYS A 155 7.37 11.62 -23.15
C LYS A 155 6.67 10.94 -21.95
N ILE A 156 6.21 9.71 -22.15
CA ILE A 156 5.68 8.87 -21.09
C ILE A 156 6.71 7.82 -20.72
N ILE A 157 7.03 7.71 -19.44
CA ILE A 157 7.87 6.66 -18.89
C ILE A 157 6.98 5.70 -18.10
N LEU A 158 6.80 4.49 -18.64
CA LEU A 158 6.11 3.42 -17.93
C LEU A 158 7.09 2.77 -16.95
N ARG A 159 6.77 2.84 -15.68
CA ARG A 159 7.55 2.22 -14.62
C ARG A 159 6.74 1.09 -14.00
N PRO A 160 6.92 -0.16 -14.47
CA PRO A 160 6.16 -1.30 -13.98
C PRO A 160 6.51 -1.61 -12.53
N HIS A 161 5.62 -2.34 -11.85
CA HIS A 161 5.97 -2.93 -10.58
C HIS A 161 7.12 -3.95 -10.77
N PRO A 162 8.13 -4.03 -9.88
CA PRO A 162 9.30 -4.90 -10.06
C PRO A 162 8.98 -6.38 -10.33
N ARG A 163 7.81 -6.85 -9.87
CA ARG A 163 7.34 -8.23 -10.03
C ARG A 163 6.30 -8.40 -11.14
N SER A 164 6.03 -7.36 -11.92
CA SER A 164 5.01 -7.38 -12.97
C SER A 164 5.45 -6.54 -14.16
N PRO A 165 6.24 -7.13 -15.06
CA PRO A 165 6.75 -6.44 -16.26
C PRO A 165 5.59 -6.06 -17.19
N VAL A 166 5.85 -5.08 -18.06
CA VAL A 166 4.94 -4.71 -19.15
C VAL A 166 5.02 -5.76 -20.25
N ASN A 167 3.90 -6.38 -20.59
CA ASN A 167 3.81 -7.50 -21.53
C ASN A 167 2.93 -7.18 -22.76
N PHE A 168 2.92 -5.93 -23.21
CA PHE A 168 2.23 -5.55 -24.44
C PHE A 168 3.14 -4.74 -25.37
N LYS A 169 2.79 -4.74 -26.65
CA LYS A 169 3.51 -3.94 -27.64
C LYS A 169 3.14 -2.47 -27.51
N ILE A 170 4.14 -1.63 -27.27
CA ILE A 170 3.99 -0.18 -27.29
C ILE A 170 4.12 0.28 -28.76
N THR A 171 3.14 1.01 -29.24
CA THR A 171 3.10 1.59 -30.60
C THR A 171 3.44 3.07 -30.65
N ASP A 172 3.30 3.75 -29.52
CA ASP A 172 3.64 5.18 -29.40
C ASP A 172 5.16 5.33 -29.23
N SER A 173 5.82 5.97 -30.18
CA SER A 173 7.28 6.18 -30.17
C SER A 173 7.77 7.09 -29.05
N ASN A 174 6.87 7.85 -28.43
CA ASN A 174 7.19 8.73 -27.30
C ASN A 174 6.80 8.11 -25.94
N VAL A 175 6.70 6.76 -25.91
CA VAL A 175 6.48 5.97 -24.69
C VAL A 175 7.66 5.03 -24.50
N GLU A 176 8.26 5.05 -23.33
CA GLU A 176 9.41 4.21 -22.95
C GLU A 176 9.09 3.37 -21.71
N ILE A 177 9.61 2.15 -21.63
CA ILE A 177 9.59 1.33 -20.42
C ILE A 177 10.90 1.49 -19.68
N GLN A 178 10.82 1.96 -18.44
CA GLN A 178 11.95 2.01 -17.52
C GLN A 178 11.78 0.96 -16.43
N GLN A 179 12.55 -0.12 -16.51
CA GLN A 179 12.51 -1.16 -15.49
C GLN A 179 13.09 -0.66 -14.16
N PRO A 180 12.41 -0.91 -13.04
CA PRO A 180 12.95 -0.61 -11.72
C PRO A 180 14.24 -1.38 -11.46
N LYS A 181 15.31 -0.68 -11.05
CA LYS A 181 16.58 -1.29 -10.67
C LYS A 181 16.70 -1.35 -9.16
N PHE A 182 17.00 -2.52 -8.63
CA PHE A 182 17.26 -2.72 -7.21
C PHE A 182 18.54 -1.97 -6.78
N VAL A 183 18.49 -1.27 -5.65
CA VAL A 183 19.60 -0.44 -5.16
C VAL A 183 20.18 -0.92 -3.82
N GLY A 184 20.19 -2.24 -3.61
CA GLY A 184 20.95 -2.88 -2.52
C GLY A 184 20.24 -2.99 -1.16
N GLU A 185 19.07 -2.40 -0.99
CA GLU A 185 18.26 -2.53 0.23
C GLU A 185 16.93 -3.23 -0.07
N TYR A 186 16.40 -3.98 0.91
CA TYR A 186 15.12 -4.65 0.74
C TYR A 186 14.04 -3.68 0.26
N ASP A 187 13.42 -4.03 -0.87
CA ASP A 187 12.29 -3.30 -1.49
C ASP A 187 12.62 -1.84 -1.88
N LYS A 188 13.90 -1.49 -2.03
CA LYS A 188 14.34 -0.19 -2.49
C LYS A 188 14.79 -0.23 -3.95
N PHE A 189 14.22 0.63 -4.75
CA PHE A 189 14.47 0.75 -6.19
C PHE A 189 14.82 2.20 -6.56
N ASN A 190 15.51 2.38 -7.67
CA ASN A 190 16.01 3.67 -8.18
C ASN A 190 14.91 4.63 -8.66
N PHE A 191 13.87 4.88 -7.85
CA PHE A 191 12.74 5.73 -8.26
C PHE A 191 13.13 7.22 -8.37
N GLU A 192 14.02 7.69 -7.51
CA GLU A 192 14.47 9.10 -7.49
C GLU A 192 15.10 9.56 -8.80
N GLU A 193 15.83 8.68 -9.49
CA GLU A 193 16.37 8.96 -10.83
C GLU A 193 15.25 9.26 -11.84
N SER A 194 14.16 8.52 -11.77
CA SER A 194 13.01 8.71 -12.67
C SER A 194 12.25 10.00 -12.40
N LEU A 195 12.31 10.50 -11.16
CA LEU A 195 11.64 11.74 -10.75
C LEU A 195 12.35 12.99 -11.25
N GLN A 196 13.61 12.89 -11.67
CA GLN A 196 14.36 14.04 -12.20
C GLN A 196 13.66 14.55 -13.45
N ASN A 197 13.33 15.84 -13.46
CA ASN A 197 12.60 16.51 -14.55
C ASN A 197 11.23 15.91 -14.89
N ALA A 198 10.67 15.01 -14.08
CA ALA A 198 9.30 14.56 -14.29
C ALA A 198 8.32 15.71 -14.09
N TRP A 199 7.41 15.92 -15.05
CA TRP A 199 6.33 16.88 -14.92
C TRP A 199 5.24 16.38 -13.98
N ALA A 200 4.87 15.11 -14.10
CA ALA A 200 3.86 14.47 -13.28
C ALA A 200 4.18 12.98 -13.02
N VAL A 201 3.58 12.44 -11.97
CA VAL A 201 3.55 11.00 -11.67
C VAL A 201 2.09 10.56 -11.58
N VAL A 202 1.76 9.48 -12.27
CA VAL A 202 0.42 8.87 -12.36
C VAL A 202 0.44 7.46 -11.79
#